data_644343d7e01a8f489ff41c8fddee07da
#
_entry.id   644343d7e01a8f489ff41c8fddee07da
#
_cell.length_a   1.000
_cell.length_b   1.000
_cell.length_c   1.000
_cell.angle_alpha   90.00
_cell.angle_beta   90.00
_cell.angle_gamma   90.00
#
_symmetry.space_group_name_H-M   'P 1'
#
loop_
_entity.id
_entity.type
_entity.pdbx_description
1 polymer ?
#
loop_
_entity_poly.entity_id
_entity_poly.type
_entity_poly.pdbx_seq_one_letter_code
_entity_poly.pdbx_strand_id
1 'polypeptide(L)'
;MKIDFHAHAFPEIFFRKLKEYYPDEVILQHTPQGHLIGVWAGTPLPAWDHALRIDDMNKGGVDVEILSNPSMYIRVDDHSPELCRIVNDMYADACRRSPERFKAFANLPFNTMSDALAELVRVLALPGFVGVLVSSNVGGKYLHTPEFFPFWNEVARRRVPVFMHPKPPPGYQDDDIAPLLAFPADTTLSTMKLLYSGLFERHPELILILAHLGGTLPFLARRIDLGFEDHHFADKYRQIPRRPSDYLPKLYFDTALGWHKPAFDCAASLVGIEHLVYGSDYFMLGSEFMNRTNAFLESLSLSKSDKEKIYSGNALRFLKL
;
A
#
# COMPACT_ATOMS: atom_id res chain seq x y z
N MET A 1 16.99 -3.63 13.30
CA MET A 1 16.49 -3.95 11.94
C MET A 1 15.33 -3.03 11.62
N LYS A 2 15.30 -2.46 10.41
CA LYS A 2 14.17 -1.66 9.89
C LYS A 2 13.64 -2.32 8.62
N ILE A 3 12.33 -2.58 8.59
CA ILE A 3 11.61 -3.14 7.45
C ILE A 3 10.69 -2.05 6.89
N ASP A 4 10.99 -1.59 5.68
CA ASP A 4 10.18 -0.57 5.00
C ASP A 4 9.04 -1.21 4.24
N PHE A 5 7.81 -0.97 4.71
CA PHE A 5 6.57 -1.49 4.13
C PHE A 5 6.10 -0.73 2.90
N HIS A 6 6.63 0.48 2.71
CA HIS A 6 6.14 1.40 1.70
C HIS A 6 7.30 1.90 0.84
N ALA A 7 7.73 1.05 -0.09
CA ALA A 7 8.83 1.32 -0.99
C ALA A 7 8.45 0.95 -2.43
N HIS A 8 8.42 1.95 -3.32
CA HIS A 8 7.99 1.76 -4.70
C HIS A 8 9.17 1.46 -5.62
N ALA A 9 8.94 0.57 -6.59
CA ALA A 9 9.95 0.19 -7.57
C ALA A 9 9.30 -0.09 -8.94
N PHE A 10 9.91 0.43 -10.00
CA PHE A 10 9.36 0.40 -11.35
C PHE A 10 10.38 -0.18 -12.33
N PRO A 11 10.14 -1.37 -12.93
CA PRO A 11 11.05 -1.91 -13.96
C PRO A 11 11.20 -0.98 -15.16
N GLU A 12 12.38 -0.89 -15.74
CA GLU A 12 12.58 -0.12 -16.97
C GLU A 12 11.63 -0.60 -18.08
N ILE A 13 11.50 -1.92 -18.26
CA ILE A 13 10.63 -2.52 -19.27
C ILE A 13 9.15 -2.15 -19.04
N PHE A 14 8.72 -1.93 -17.79
CA PHE A 14 7.39 -1.46 -17.46
C PHE A 14 7.11 -0.10 -18.11
N PHE A 15 8.02 0.87 -17.97
CA PHE A 15 7.86 2.19 -18.60
C PHE A 15 7.87 2.13 -20.13
N ARG A 16 8.71 1.26 -20.72
CA ARG A 16 8.73 1.06 -22.17
C ARG A 16 7.39 0.50 -22.67
N LYS A 17 6.82 -0.45 -21.96
CA LYS A 17 5.49 -1.01 -22.26
C LYS A 17 4.36 0.00 -22.03
N LEU A 18 4.43 0.78 -20.97
CA LEU A 18 3.47 1.88 -20.78
C LEU A 18 3.52 2.88 -21.94
N LYS A 19 4.72 3.24 -22.42
CA LYS A 19 4.88 4.13 -23.58
C LYS A 19 4.35 3.51 -24.87
N GLU A 20 4.48 2.19 -25.03
CA GLU A 20 3.93 1.44 -26.15
C GLU A 20 2.38 1.45 -26.14
N TYR A 21 1.77 1.21 -24.98
CA TYR A 21 0.32 1.09 -24.83
C TYR A 21 -0.39 2.44 -24.71
N TYR A 22 0.28 3.43 -24.11
CA TYR A 22 -0.29 4.76 -23.82
C TYR A 22 0.67 5.86 -24.30
N PRO A 23 0.91 5.96 -25.63
CA PRO A 23 1.97 6.80 -26.19
C PRO A 23 1.80 8.29 -25.90
N ASP A 24 0.58 8.77 -25.73
CA ASP A 24 0.29 10.18 -25.47
C ASP A 24 0.34 10.56 -23.97
N GLU A 25 0.38 9.56 -23.08
CA GLU A 25 0.31 9.79 -21.63
C GLU A 25 1.63 9.57 -20.92
N VAL A 26 2.53 8.80 -21.51
CA VAL A 26 3.81 8.44 -20.91
C VAL A 26 4.97 9.11 -21.65
N ILE A 27 5.82 9.81 -20.89
CA ILE A 27 7.04 10.40 -21.41
C ILE A 27 8.22 9.62 -20.81
N LEU A 28 9.20 9.26 -21.67
CA LEU A 28 10.47 8.69 -21.24
C LEU A 28 11.56 9.74 -21.33
N GLN A 29 12.31 9.92 -20.28
CA GLN A 29 13.43 10.85 -20.20
C GLN A 29 14.56 10.25 -19.36
N HIS A 30 15.74 10.86 -19.37
CA HIS A 30 16.87 10.40 -18.59
C HIS A 30 17.39 11.51 -17.67
N THR A 31 17.87 11.13 -16.50
CA THR A 31 18.64 12.04 -15.66
C THR A 31 19.97 12.40 -16.34
N PRO A 32 20.66 13.44 -15.86
CA PRO A 32 22.04 13.75 -16.34
C PRO A 32 23.02 12.58 -16.17
N GLN A 33 22.76 11.67 -15.22
CA GLN A 33 23.55 10.46 -14.97
C GLN A 33 23.12 9.26 -15.83
N GLY A 34 22.11 9.43 -16.70
CA GLY A 34 21.65 8.40 -17.64
C GLY A 34 20.58 7.45 -17.09
N HIS A 35 20.07 7.65 -15.87
CA HIS A 35 18.97 6.82 -15.34
C HIS A 35 17.66 7.13 -16.05
N LEU A 36 16.94 6.10 -16.47
CA LEU A 36 15.62 6.26 -17.09
C LEU A 36 14.59 6.76 -16.06
N ILE A 37 13.82 7.73 -16.47
CA ILE A 37 12.65 8.26 -15.75
C ILE A 37 11.43 8.07 -16.64
N GLY A 38 10.42 7.38 -16.15
CA GLY A 38 9.09 7.37 -16.73
C GLY A 38 8.26 8.50 -16.09
N VAL A 39 7.66 9.35 -16.93
CA VAL A 39 6.72 10.38 -16.44
C VAL A 39 5.33 9.98 -16.85
N TRP A 40 4.46 9.79 -15.87
CA TRP A 40 3.04 9.52 -16.08
C TRP A 40 2.20 10.47 -15.23
N ALA A 41 1.17 11.05 -15.85
CA ALA A 41 0.33 12.08 -15.21
C ALA A 41 1.15 13.16 -14.49
N GLY A 42 2.24 13.61 -15.12
CA GLY A 42 3.12 14.64 -14.58
C GLY A 42 4.08 14.17 -13.47
N THR A 43 3.94 12.94 -12.97
CA THR A 43 4.80 12.40 -11.90
C THR A 43 6.03 11.71 -12.48
N PRO A 44 7.26 12.18 -12.21
CA PRO A 44 8.49 11.51 -12.61
C PRO A 44 8.78 10.34 -11.66
N LEU A 45 8.99 9.16 -12.24
CA LEU A 45 9.25 7.91 -11.54
C LEU A 45 10.55 7.29 -12.06
N PRO A 46 11.55 7.06 -11.21
CA PRO A 46 12.81 6.46 -11.65
C PRO A 46 12.64 4.97 -11.95
N ALA A 47 13.29 4.52 -13.01
CA ALA A 47 13.41 3.09 -13.30
C ALA A 47 14.28 2.40 -12.24
N TRP A 48 13.99 1.13 -11.99
CA TRP A 48 14.71 0.30 -11.03
C TRP A 48 16.20 0.18 -11.38
N ASP A 49 17.02 0.49 -10.41
CA ASP A 49 18.45 0.17 -10.38
C ASP A 49 18.77 -0.53 -9.05
N HIS A 50 19.20 -1.77 -9.14
CA HIS A 50 19.43 -2.63 -7.96
C HIS A 50 20.54 -2.11 -7.05
N ALA A 51 21.65 -1.66 -7.62
CA ALA A 51 22.80 -1.19 -6.85
C ALA A 51 22.51 0.16 -6.18
N LEU A 52 21.89 1.07 -6.93
CA LEU A 52 21.49 2.37 -6.44
C LEU A 52 20.47 2.24 -5.30
N ARG A 53 19.49 1.32 -5.43
CA ARG A 53 18.52 1.07 -4.37
C ARG A 53 19.18 0.59 -3.07
N ILE A 54 20.12 -0.36 -3.16
CA ILE A 54 20.85 -0.82 -1.98
C ILE A 54 21.67 0.32 -1.35
N ASP A 55 22.29 1.18 -2.16
CA ASP A 55 23.02 2.35 -1.67
C ASP A 55 22.08 3.33 -0.95
N ASP A 56 20.93 3.63 -1.51
CA ASP A 56 19.91 4.49 -0.88
C ASP A 56 19.39 3.90 0.44
N MET A 57 19.11 2.59 0.48
CA MET A 57 18.73 1.88 1.71
C MET A 57 19.82 1.98 2.78
N ASN A 58 21.09 1.80 2.40
CA ASN A 58 22.22 1.91 3.33
C ASN A 58 22.33 3.33 3.90
N LYS A 59 22.20 4.36 3.07
CA LYS A 59 22.18 5.77 3.48
C LYS A 59 20.96 6.11 4.33
N GLY A 60 19.81 5.50 4.03
CA GLY A 60 18.57 5.65 4.79
C GLY A 60 18.48 4.79 6.05
N GLY A 61 19.46 3.90 6.28
CA GLY A 61 19.45 2.98 7.43
C GLY A 61 18.28 2.00 7.43
N VAL A 62 17.85 1.56 6.23
CA VAL A 62 16.80 0.55 6.01
C VAL A 62 17.46 -0.79 5.70
N ASP A 63 17.09 -1.83 6.44
CA ASP A 63 17.66 -3.16 6.26
C ASP A 63 16.93 -3.97 5.18
N VAL A 64 15.59 -3.92 5.20
CA VAL A 64 14.72 -4.64 4.26
C VAL A 64 13.68 -3.71 3.69
N GLU A 65 13.47 -3.74 2.38
CA GLU A 65 12.32 -3.11 1.72
C GLU A 65 11.33 -4.16 1.21
N ILE A 66 10.05 -3.84 1.35
CA ILE A 66 8.98 -4.58 0.69
C ILE A 66 8.60 -3.80 -0.57
N LEU A 67 9.12 -4.26 -1.70
CA LEU A 67 8.92 -3.61 -3.00
C LEU A 67 7.47 -3.65 -3.41
N SER A 68 6.99 -2.54 -3.93
CA SER A 68 5.62 -2.42 -4.43
C SER A 68 5.53 -1.45 -5.61
N ASN A 69 4.49 -1.60 -6.44
CA ASN A 69 4.13 -0.61 -7.45
C ASN A 69 2.70 -0.14 -7.15
N PRO A 70 2.49 1.14 -6.86
CA PRO A 70 1.12 1.63 -6.67
C PRO A 70 0.29 1.28 -7.90
N SER A 71 -0.78 0.51 -7.71
CA SER A 71 -1.61 0.01 -8.81
C SER A 71 -2.29 1.13 -9.60
N MET A 72 -2.17 2.39 -9.16
CA MET A 72 -2.62 3.55 -9.93
C MET A 72 -1.90 3.70 -11.26
N TYR A 73 -0.67 3.17 -11.38
CA TYR A 73 0.12 3.16 -12.60
C TYR A 73 -0.16 1.94 -13.50
N ILE A 74 -1.09 1.07 -13.10
CA ILE A 74 -1.58 -0.04 -13.92
C ILE A 74 -3.07 0.19 -14.15
N ARG A 75 -3.47 0.41 -15.41
CA ARG A 75 -4.88 0.55 -15.78
C ARG A 75 -5.58 -0.79 -15.65
N VAL A 76 -6.89 -0.74 -15.48
CA VAL A 76 -7.75 -1.93 -15.45
C VAL A 76 -8.26 -2.17 -16.86
N ASP A 77 -7.44 -2.79 -17.69
CA ASP A 77 -7.67 -3.10 -19.11
C ASP A 77 -6.95 -4.38 -19.54
N ASP A 78 -6.95 -4.68 -20.83
CA ASP A 78 -6.37 -5.90 -21.39
C ASP A 78 -4.83 -5.96 -21.27
N HIS A 79 -4.15 -4.84 -20.99
CA HIS A 79 -2.70 -4.80 -20.76
C HIS A 79 -2.31 -5.08 -19.30
N SER A 80 -3.28 -5.02 -18.37
CA SER A 80 -3.03 -5.22 -16.93
C SER A 80 -2.29 -6.52 -16.61
N PRO A 81 -2.65 -7.69 -17.21
CA PRO A 81 -1.98 -8.95 -16.89
C PRO A 81 -0.49 -8.94 -17.24
N GLU A 82 -0.13 -8.38 -18.40
CA GLU A 82 1.26 -8.29 -18.81
C GLU A 82 2.04 -7.31 -17.91
N LEU A 83 1.47 -6.14 -17.65
CA LEU A 83 2.10 -5.12 -16.80
C LEU A 83 2.33 -5.60 -15.37
N CYS A 84 1.33 -6.26 -14.76
CA CYS A 84 1.49 -6.88 -13.43
C CYS A 84 2.58 -7.95 -13.44
N ARG A 85 2.63 -8.81 -14.45
CA ARG A 85 3.65 -9.85 -14.58
C ARG A 85 5.05 -9.27 -14.69
N ILE A 86 5.25 -8.25 -15.52
CA ILE A 86 6.54 -7.56 -15.68
C ILE A 86 7.04 -7.04 -14.32
N VAL A 87 6.17 -6.39 -13.57
CA VAL A 87 6.52 -5.85 -12.24
C VAL A 87 6.84 -6.97 -11.26
N ASN A 88 5.98 -7.99 -11.17
CA ASN A 88 6.16 -9.10 -10.24
C ASN A 88 7.41 -9.94 -10.57
N ASP A 89 7.73 -10.15 -11.84
CA ASP A 89 8.91 -10.91 -12.25
C ASP A 89 10.21 -10.17 -11.90
N MET A 90 10.23 -8.83 -12.03
CA MET A 90 11.37 -8.03 -11.56
C MET A 90 11.53 -8.12 -10.04
N TYR A 91 10.42 -8.09 -9.29
CA TYR A 91 10.49 -8.23 -7.83
C TYR A 91 11.02 -9.61 -7.42
N ALA A 92 10.57 -10.67 -8.08
CA ALA A 92 11.10 -12.03 -7.86
C ALA A 92 12.61 -12.08 -8.13
N ASP A 93 13.09 -11.39 -9.17
CA ASP A 93 14.52 -11.30 -9.48
C ASP A 93 15.28 -10.53 -8.40
N ALA A 94 14.80 -9.36 -7.99
CA ALA A 94 15.40 -8.56 -6.93
C ALA A 94 15.50 -9.35 -5.61
N CYS A 95 14.41 -10.03 -5.23
CA CYS A 95 14.37 -10.88 -4.03
C CYS A 95 15.32 -12.08 -4.13
N ARG A 96 15.49 -12.66 -5.31
CA ARG A 96 16.44 -13.77 -5.52
C ARG A 96 17.89 -13.32 -5.42
N ARG A 97 18.20 -12.13 -5.96
CA ARG A 97 19.56 -11.55 -5.97
C ARG A 97 20.01 -11.05 -4.59
N SER A 98 19.07 -10.55 -3.79
CA SER A 98 19.36 -10.01 -2.45
C SER A 98 18.21 -10.34 -1.48
N PRO A 99 18.08 -11.63 -1.10
CA PRO A 99 16.92 -12.11 -0.31
C PRO A 99 16.87 -11.51 1.11
N GLU A 100 18.00 -11.05 1.62
CA GLU A 100 18.11 -10.36 2.91
C GLU A 100 17.74 -8.88 2.84
N ARG A 101 17.64 -8.29 1.63
CA ARG A 101 17.35 -6.87 1.43
C ARG A 101 15.95 -6.62 0.87
N PHE A 102 15.41 -7.53 0.07
CA PHE A 102 14.16 -7.31 -0.64
C PHE A 102 13.12 -8.40 -0.39
N LYS A 103 11.93 -7.95 -0.14
CA LYS A 103 10.68 -8.70 -0.22
C LYS A 103 9.73 -7.94 -1.14
N ALA A 104 8.55 -8.49 -1.43
CA ALA A 104 7.62 -7.84 -2.35
C ALA A 104 6.16 -8.04 -1.96
N PHE A 105 5.36 -7.01 -2.27
CA PHE A 105 3.91 -7.12 -2.46
C PHE A 105 3.61 -7.28 -3.94
N ALA A 106 2.79 -8.27 -4.27
CA ALA A 106 2.41 -8.52 -5.64
C ALA A 106 1.38 -7.51 -6.15
N ASN A 107 1.51 -7.11 -7.41
CA ASN A 107 0.45 -6.44 -8.15
C ASN A 107 -0.45 -7.48 -8.82
N LEU A 108 -1.76 -7.29 -8.74
CA LEU A 108 -2.75 -8.21 -9.32
C LEU A 108 -3.54 -7.51 -10.43
N PRO A 109 -3.74 -8.19 -11.59
CA PRO A 109 -4.49 -7.62 -12.69
C PRO A 109 -6.01 -7.80 -12.46
N PHE A 110 -6.65 -6.78 -11.96
CA PHE A 110 -8.09 -6.78 -11.71
C PHE A 110 -8.93 -6.43 -12.97
N ASN A 111 -8.39 -6.63 -14.18
CA ASN A 111 -9.17 -6.59 -15.41
C ASN A 111 -10.26 -7.68 -15.40
N THR A 112 -9.92 -8.88 -14.91
CA THR A 112 -10.88 -9.92 -14.50
C THR A 112 -10.50 -10.50 -13.13
N MET A 113 -11.48 -11.01 -12.40
CA MET A 113 -11.22 -11.69 -11.13
C MET A 113 -10.43 -13.00 -11.34
N SER A 114 -10.65 -13.67 -12.46
CA SER A 114 -9.91 -14.89 -12.83
C SER A 114 -8.42 -14.61 -12.97
N ASP A 115 -8.05 -13.55 -13.69
CA ASP A 115 -6.65 -13.16 -13.90
C ASP A 115 -6.00 -12.75 -12.58
N ALA A 116 -6.71 -11.97 -11.74
CA ALA A 116 -6.21 -11.57 -10.43
C ALA A 116 -5.91 -12.78 -9.53
N LEU A 117 -6.80 -13.77 -9.48
CA LEU A 117 -6.60 -14.98 -8.69
C LEU A 117 -5.52 -15.90 -9.28
N ALA A 118 -5.43 -16.00 -10.60
CA ALA A 118 -4.37 -16.77 -11.26
C ALA A 118 -2.99 -16.18 -10.97
N GLU A 119 -2.85 -14.86 -11.07
CA GLU A 119 -1.59 -14.18 -10.75
C GLU A 119 -1.26 -14.26 -9.26
N LEU A 120 -2.25 -14.13 -8.36
CA LEU A 120 -2.05 -14.35 -6.93
C LEU A 120 -1.43 -15.74 -6.64
N VAL A 121 -1.96 -16.79 -7.23
CA VAL A 121 -1.43 -18.15 -7.07
C VAL A 121 -0.01 -18.25 -7.63
N ARG A 122 0.25 -17.66 -8.79
CA ARG A 122 1.57 -17.67 -9.43
C ARG A 122 2.63 -17.00 -8.57
N VAL A 123 2.36 -15.78 -8.09
CA VAL A 123 3.36 -14.99 -7.34
C VAL A 123 3.66 -15.59 -5.98
N LEU A 124 2.68 -16.20 -5.31
CA LEU A 124 2.91 -16.86 -4.01
C LEU A 124 3.84 -18.08 -4.11
N ALA A 125 4.11 -18.59 -5.31
CA ALA A 125 5.11 -19.62 -5.56
C ALA A 125 6.50 -19.07 -5.90
N LEU A 126 6.62 -17.74 -6.08
CA LEU A 126 7.88 -17.06 -6.38
C LEU A 126 8.61 -16.63 -5.09
N PRO A 127 9.95 -16.48 -5.13
CA PRO A 127 10.71 -16.07 -3.97
C PRO A 127 10.39 -14.63 -3.54
N GLY A 128 10.31 -14.40 -2.24
CA GLY A 128 10.27 -13.08 -1.63
C GLY A 128 8.90 -12.40 -1.55
N PHE A 129 7.85 -12.97 -2.14
CA PHE A 129 6.50 -12.40 -2.00
C PHE A 129 5.92 -12.68 -0.62
N VAL A 130 5.56 -11.61 0.09
CA VAL A 130 5.07 -11.64 1.47
C VAL A 130 3.62 -11.16 1.60
N GLY A 131 3.02 -10.70 0.53
CA GLY A 131 1.66 -10.19 0.48
C GLY A 131 1.28 -9.66 -0.90
N VAL A 132 0.19 -8.92 -0.94
CA VAL A 132 -0.29 -8.26 -2.17
C VAL A 132 -0.55 -6.79 -1.91
N LEU A 133 -0.37 -5.96 -2.95
CA LEU A 133 -0.81 -4.58 -2.95
C LEU A 133 -2.14 -4.46 -3.69
N VAL A 134 -3.08 -3.71 -3.13
CA VAL A 134 -4.33 -3.32 -3.79
C VAL A 134 -4.50 -1.81 -3.74
N SER A 135 -5.12 -1.23 -4.76
CA SER A 135 -5.55 0.17 -4.70
C SER A 135 -6.80 0.33 -3.83
N SER A 136 -6.98 1.50 -3.23
CA SER A 136 -8.21 1.87 -2.51
C SER A 136 -9.47 1.75 -3.38
N ASN A 137 -9.33 1.96 -4.70
CA ASN A 137 -10.34 1.66 -5.70
C ASN A 137 -9.70 1.02 -6.95
N VAL A 138 -10.43 0.16 -7.64
CA VAL A 138 -10.03 -0.56 -8.85
C VAL A 138 -10.91 -0.10 -9.99
N GLY A 139 -10.37 0.71 -10.90
CA GLY A 139 -11.16 1.28 -12.00
C GLY A 139 -12.36 2.12 -11.53
N GLY A 140 -12.25 2.80 -10.38
CA GLY A 140 -13.32 3.57 -9.77
C GLY A 140 -14.31 2.75 -8.94
N LYS A 141 -14.17 1.43 -8.88
CA LYS A 141 -14.98 0.54 -8.04
C LYS A 141 -14.29 0.26 -6.71
N TYR A 142 -15.03 0.31 -5.62
CA TYR A 142 -14.49 -0.01 -4.30
C TYR A 142 -14.58 -1.51 -3.99
N LEU A 143 -13.57 -2.02 -3.29
CA LEU A 143 -13.36 -3.46 -3.07
C LEU A 143 -14.37 -4.11 -2.10
N HIS A 144 -15.37 -3.37 -1.61
CA HIS A 144 -16.44 -3.90 -0.76
C HIS A 144 -17.57 -4.57 -1.55
N THR A 145 -17.60 -4.41 -2.87
CA THR A 145 -18.66 -4.97 -3.72
C THR A 145 -18.49 -6.47 -3.94
N PRO A 146 -19.61 -7.22 -4.17
CA PRO A 146 -19.57 -8.69 -4.27
C PRO A 146 -18.58 -9.25 -5.29
N GLU A 147 -18.27 -8.50 -6.35
CA GLU A 147 -17.32 -8.93 -7.38
C GLU A 147 -15.89 -9.15 -6.82
N PHE A 148 -15.53 -8.51 -5.69
CA PHE A 148 -14.23 -8.69 -5.04
C PHE A 148 -14.25 -9.74 -3.92
N PHE A 149 -15.39 -10.36 -3.61
CA PHE A 149 -15.44 -11.38 -2.56
C PHE A 149 -14.54 -12.58 -2.84
N PRO A 150 -14.40 -13.09 -4.08
CA PRO A 150 -13.46 -14.18 -4.35
C PRO A 150 -12.00 -13.83 -4.00
N PHE A 151 -11.57 -12.58 -4.25
CA PHE A 151 -10.25 -12.10 -3.84
C PHE A 151 -10.10 -12.10 -2.32
N TRP A 152 -11.05 -11.49 -1.58
CA TRP A 152 -11.00 -11.45 -0.12
C TRP A 152 -11.03 -12.84 0.51
N ASN A 153 -11.84 -13.74 -0.02
CA ASN A 153 -11.89 -15.14 0.42
C ASN A 153 -10.53 -15.83 0.25
N GLU A 154 -9.85 -15.62 -0.87
CA GLU A 154 -8.60 -16.29 -1.18
C GLU A 154 -7.43 -15.75 -0.35
N VAL A 155 -7.30 -14.43 -0.20
CA VAL A 155 -6.23 -13.84 0.63
C VAL A 155 -6.43 -14.17 2.11
N ALA A 156 -7.66 -14.15 2.61
CA ALA A 156 -7.97 -14.54 4.00
C ALA A 156 -7.67 -16.03 4.24
N ARG A 157 -8.14 -16.92 3.36
CA ARG A 157 -7.89 -18.37 3.44
C ARG A 157 -6.40 -18.71 3.48
N ARG A 158 -5.59 -18.00 2.72
CA ARG A 158 -4.13 -18.17 2.65
C ARG A 158 -3.38 -17.36 3.72
N ARG A 159 -4.06 -16.50 4.46
CA ARG A 159 -3.46 -15.53 5.40
C ARG A 159 -2.39 -14.67 4.71
N VAL A 160 -2.72 -14.17 3.54
CA VAL A 160 -1.86 -13.26 2.76
C VAL A 160 -2.11 -11.83 3.22
N PRO A 161 -1.10 -11.11 3.72
CA PRO A 161 -1.23 -9.70 4.04
C PRO A 161 -1.62 -8.87 2.81
N VAL A 162 -2.54 -7.94 3.00
CA VAL A 162 -2.99 -7.01 1.96
C VAL A 162 -2.56 -5.60 2.34
N PHE A 163 -1.74 -4.97 1.51
CA PHE A 163 -1.37 -3.56 1.64
C PHE A 163 -2.26 -2.73 0.74
N MET A 164 -3.06 -1.84 1.32
CA MET A 164 -3.92 -0.93 0.58
C MET A 164 -3.22 0.42 0.37
N HIS A 165 -2.88 0.70 -0.89
CA HIS A 165 -2.34 1.98 -1.32
C HIS A 165 -3.44 2.85 -1.93
N PRO A 166 -3.48 4.16 -1.64
CA PRO A 166 -4.47 5.05 -2.24
C PRO A 166 -4.33 5.17 -3.76
N LYS A 167 -5.46 5.48 -4.39
CA LYS A 167 -5.56 5.90 -5.79
C LYS A 167 -6.53 7.08 -5.84
N PRO A 168 -6.34 8.07 -6.73
CA PRO A 168 -7.32 9.14 -6.84
C PRO A 168 -8.73 8.58 -7.05
N PRO A 169 -9.72 9.00 -6.26
CA PRO A 169 -11.09 8.59 -6.47
C PRO A 169 -11.65 9.20 -7.77
N PRO A 170 -12.73 8.63 -8.32
CA PRO A 170 -13.42 9.24 -9.47
C PRO A 170 -13.71 10.72 -9.23
N GLY A 171 -13.36 11.57 -10.20
CA GLY A 171 -13.54 13.03 -10.13
C GLY A 171 -12.31 13.81 -9.62
N TYR A 172 -11.26 13.14 -9.16
CA TYR A 172 -10.03 13.78 -8.67
C TYR A 172 -8.76 13.34 -9.42
N GLN A 173 -8.91 12.69 -10.57
CA GLN A 173 -7.77 12.13 -11.31
C GLN A 173 -6.83 13.19 -11.88
N ASP A 174 -7.39 14.35 -12.23
CA ASP A 174 -6.67 15.47 -12.87
C ASP A 174 -6.39 16.62 -11.90
N ASP A 175 -6.51 16.38 -10.58
CA ASP A 175 -6.31 17.40 -9.56
C ASP A 175 -4.87 17.33 -9.02
N ASP A 176 -4.10 18.39 -9.17
CA ASP A 176 -2.71 18.50 -8.71
C ASP A 176 -2.56 18.30 -7.20
N ILE A 177 -3.62 18.53 -6.42
CA ILE A 177 -3.62 18.28 -4.98
C ILE A 177 -4.08 16.87 -4.60
N ALA A 178 -4.43 16.02 -5.57
CA ALA A 178 -4.91 14.67 -5.31
C ALA A 178 -3.99 13.86 -4.39
N PRO A 179 -2.66 13.84 -4.56
CA PRO A 179 -1.77 13.12 -3.64
C PRO A 179 -1.82 13.65 -2.21
N LEU A 180 -2.12 14.95 -2.01
CA LEU A 180 -2.10 15.60 -0.71
C LEU A 180 -3.41 15.42 0.06
N LEU A 181 -4.54 15.43 -0.65
CA LEU A 181 -5.88 15.39 -0.04
C LEU A 181 -6.67 14.15 -0.44
N ALA A 182 -6.77 13.86 -1.74
CA ALA A 182 -7.64 12.81 -2.24
C ALA A 182 -7.14 11.41 -1.84
N PHE A 183 -5.82 11.17 -1.74
CA PHE A 183 -5.27 9.89 -1.32
C PHE A 183 -5.68 9.51 0.10
N PRO A 184 -5.43 10.33 1.14
CA PRO A 184 -5.92 10.03 2.49
C PRO A 184 -7.44 9.88 2.57
N ALA A 185 -8.17 10.70 1.80
CA ALA A 185 -9.64 10.63 1.76
C ALA A 185 -10.14 9.32 1.14
N ASP A 186 -9.54 8.86 0.05
CA ASP A 186 -9.96 7.63 -0.63
C ASP A 186 -9.61 6.37 0.18
N THR A 187 -8.43 6.32 0.83
CA THR A 187 -8.10 5.27 1.81
C THR A 187 -9.18 5.18 2.87
N THR A 188 -9.59 6.32 3.42
CA THR A 188 -10.64 6.39 4.44
C THR A 188 -11.98 5.89 3.91
N LEU A 189 -12.41 6.37 2.74
CA LEU A 189 -13.68 5.99 2.13
C LEU A 189 -13.72 4.49 1.79
N SER A 190 -12.64 3.96 1.21
CA SER A 190 -12.52 2.55 0.90
C SER A 190 -12.62 1.68 2.16
N THR A 191 -11.88 2.04 3.20
CA THR A 191 -11.90 1.30 4.46
C THR A 191 -13.26 1.35 5.13
N MET A 192 -13.92 2.52 5.17
CA MET A 192 -15.30 2.62 5.69
C MET A 192 -16.26 1.69 4.95
N LYS A 193 -16.18 1.61 3.61
CA LYS A 193 -17.01 0.71 2.83
C LYS A 193 -16.74 -0.76 3.14
N LEU A 194 -15.47 -1.14 3.36
CA LEU A 194 -15.10 -2.50 3.78
C LEU A 194 -15.62 -2.82 5.18
N LEU A 195 -15.53 -1.89 6.13
CA LEU A 195 -16.08 -2.06 7.47
C LEU A 195 -17.59 -2.34 7.42
N TYR A 196 -18.36 -1.46 6.78
CA TYR A 196 -19.79 -1.59 6.66
C TYR A 196 -20.27 -2.77 5.81
N SER A 197 -19.41 -3.32 4.94
CA SER A 197 -19.74 -4.52 4.17
C SER A 197 -19.71 -5.80 5.01
N GLY A 198 -19.23 -5.75 6.25
CA GLY A 198 -19.03 -6.91 7.11
C GLY A 198 -17.84 -7.79 6.70
N LEU A 199 -16.87 -7.25 5.97
CA LEU A 199 -15.68 -7.98 5.55
C LEU A 199 -14.93 -8.59 6.75
N PHE A 200 -14.75 -7.82 7.82
CA PHE A 200 -13.98 -8.24 9.00
C PHE A 200 -14.74 -9.21 9.92
N GLU A 201 -16.06 -9.34 9.75
CA GLU A 201 -16.83 -10.41 10.38
C GLU A 201 -16.70 -11.72 9.59
N ARG A 202 -16.73 -11.64 8.26
CA ARG A 202 -16.53 -12.82 7.42
C ARG A 202 -15.09 -13.33 7.46
N HIS A 203 -14.12 -12.43 7.66
CA HIS A 203 -12.70 -12.74 7.63
C HIS A 203 -11.97 -12.12 8.84
N PRO A 204 -12.18 -12.64 10.06
CA PRO A 204 -11.59 -12.07 11.28
C PRO A 204 -10.06 -12.14 11.33
N GLU A 205 -9.46 -13.03 10.54
CA GLU A 205 -8.01 -13.23 10.43
C GLU A 205 -7.36 -12.41 9.30
N LEU A 206 -8.14 -11.56 8.61
CA LEU A 206 -7.63 -10.73 7.53
C LEU A 206 -6.60 -9.73 8.06
N ILE A 207 -5.42 -9.71 7.43
CA ILE A 207 -4.35 -8.74 7.71
C ILE A 207 -4.45 -7.66 6.65
N LEU A 208 -4.94 -6.48 7.05
CA LEU A 208 -5.04 -5.31 6.18
C LEU A 208 -4.17 -4.19 6.73
N ILE A 209 -3.23 -3.73 5.89
CA ILE A 209 -2.32 -2.63 6.18
C ILE A 209 -2.76 -1.44 5.33
N LEU A 210 -2.94 -0.28 5.94
CA LEU A 210 -3.32 0.96 5.27
C LEU A 210 -2.14 1.91 5.18
N ALA A 211 -1.96 2.51 4.02
CA ALA A 211 -0.93 3.52 3.80
C ALA A 211 -1.22 4.82 4.58
N HIS A 212 -0.17 5.62 4.86
CA HIS A 212 -0.23 7.00 5.34
C HIS A 212 -1.03 7.17 6.64
N LEU A 213 -0.66 6.42 7.69
CA LEU A 213 -1.35 6.41 9.00
C LEU A 213 -2.86 6.10 8.89
N GLY A 214 -3.29 5.36 7.86
CA GLY A 214 -4.70 5.04 7.64
C GLY A 214 -5.54 6.21 7.10
N GLY A 215 -4.88 7.20 6.48
CA GLY A 215 -5.54 8.38 5.92
C GLY A 215 -6.15 9.28 6.99
N THR A 216 -7.43 9.66 6.81
CA THR A 216 -8.17 10.46 7.81
C THR A 216 -9.01 9.57 8.75
N LEU A 217 -8.91 8.26 8.61
CA LEU A 217 -9.70 7.29 9.37
C LEU A 217 -9.56 7.45 10.90
N PRO A 218 -8.34 7.64 11.47
CA PRO A 218 -8.19 7.83 12.90
C PRO A 218 -8.97 9.06 13.45
N PHE A 219 -8.90 10.17 12.72
CA PHE A 219 -9.64 11.39 13.10
C PHE A 219 -11.16 11.19 13.01
N LEU A 220 -11.65 10.38 12.08
CA LEU A 220 -13.06 10.17 11.83
C LEU A 220 -13.64 8.96 12.59
N ALA A 221 -12.84 8.22 13.36
CA ALA A 221 -13.23 6.94 13.96
C ALA A 221 -14.59 6.99 14.68
N ARG A 222 -14.82 7.99 15.50
CA ARG A 222 -16.12 8.14 16.21
C ARG A 222 -17.24 8.62 15.30
N ARG A 223 -16.92 9.42 14.28
CA ARG A 223 -17.93 9.90 13.31
C ARG A 223 -18.47 8.78 12.43
N ILE A 224 -17.64 7.81 12.07
CA ILE A 224 -18.09 6.68 11.24
C ILE A 224 -19.08 5.75 11.98
N ASP A 225 -19.11 5.76 13.30
CA ASP A 225 -20.08 4.99 14.07
C ASP A 225 -21.53 5.52 13.96
N LEU A 226 -21.69 6.79 13.61
CA LEU A 226 -23.01 7.40 13.48
C LEU A 226 -23.93 6.65 12.52
N GLY A 227 -23.38 6.11 11.42
CA GLY A 227 -24.15 5.30 10.48
C GLY A 227 -24.72 4.03 11.10
N PHE A 228 -24.05 3.48 12.12
CA PHE A 228 -24.48 2.30 12.85
C PHE A 228 -25.42 2.64 14.03
N GLU A 229 -25.14 3.72 14.75
CA GLU A 229 -25.82 4.08 15.99
C GLU A 229 -27.11 4.89 15.76
N ASP A 230 -27.13 5.74 14.74
CA ASP A 230 -28.20 6.71 14.53
C ASP A 230 -29.23 6.21 13.52
N HIS A 231 -30.50 6.19 13.94
CA HIS A 231 -31.65 5.77 13.14
C HIS A 231 -31.96 6.68 11.92
N HIS A 232 -31.38 7.88 11.86
CA HIS A 232 -31.49 8.75 10.68
C HIS A 232 -30.69 8.23 9.49
N PHE A 233 -29.74 7.33 9.72
CA PHE A 233 -28.98 6.69 8.64
C PHE A 233 -29.70 5.43 8.15
N ALA A 234 -29.45 5.05 6.90
CA ALA A 234 -30.08 3.90 6.27
C ALA A 234 -29.79 2.59 7.01
N ASP A 235 -30.77 1.72 7.14
CA ASP A 235 -30.67 0.42 7.84
C ASP A 235 -29.51 -0.45 7.36
N LYS A 236 -29.09 -0.29 6.11
CA LYS A 236 -27.93 -1.01 5.57
C LYS A 236 -26.64 -0.82 6.38
N TYR A 237 -26.50 0.30 7.09
CA TYR A 237 -25.33 0.57 7.93
C TYR A 237 -25.39 -0.14 9.29
N ARG A 238 -26.54 -0.73 9.66
CA ARG A 238 -26.73 -1.52 10.88
C ARG A 238 -26.69 -3.03 10.68
N GLN A 239 -26.28 -3.49 9.49
CA GLN A 239 -26.22 -4.93 9.17
C GLN A 239 -24.97 -5.64 9.72
N ILE A 240 -24.05 -4.89 10.33
CA ILE A 240 -22.88 -5.44 11.03
C ILE A 240 -23.17 -5.54 12.51
N PRO A 241 -22.61 -6.56 13.23
CA PRO A 241 -22.97 -6.81 14.64
C PRO A 241 -22.32 -5.85 15.64
N ARG A 242 -21.30 -5.09 15.22
CA ARG A 242 -20.52 -4.17 16.05
C ARG A 242 -20.34 -2.84 15.35
N ARG A 243 -19.98 -1.79 16.11
CA ARG A 243 -19.64 -0.49 15.53
C ARG A 243 -18.44 -0.59 14.61
N PRO A 244 -18.38 0.17 13.52
CA PRO A 244 -17.22 0.20 12.63
C PRO A 244 -15.90 0.46 13.36
N SER A 245 -15.90 1.36 14.36
CA SER A 245 -14.69 1.67 15.13
C SER A 245 -14.16 0.48 15.95
N ASP A 246 -14.99 -0.51 16.29
CA ASP A 246 -14.56 -1.69 17.04
C ASP A 246 -13.65 -2.63 16.21
N TYR A 247 -13.62 -2.47 14.89
CA TYR A 247 -12.74 -3.23 13.99
C TYR A 247 -11.40 -2.54 13.74
N LEU A 248 -11.31 -1.22 13.90
CA LEU A 248 -10.14 -0.43 13.56
C LEU A 248 -8.86 -0.88 14.29
N PRO A 249 -8.89 -1.29 15.57
CA PRO A 249 -7.70 -1.80 16.27
C PRO A 249 -7.11 -3.09 15.69
N LYS A 250 -7.79 -3.73 14.70
CA LYS A 250 -7.26 -4.90 13.98
C LYS A 250 -6.45 -4.53 12.75
N LEU A 251 -6.56 -3.29 12.29
CA LEU A 251 -5.85 -2.80 11.11
C LEU A 251 -4.43 -2.42 11.46
N TYR A 252 -3.53 -2.53 10.47
CA TYR A 252 -2.19 -1.98 10.56
C TYR A 252 -2.10 -0.70 9.75
N PHE A 253 -1.32 0.27 10.22
CA PHE A 253 -1.04 1.51 9.49
C PHE A 253 0.46 1.66 9.31
N ASP A 254 0.90 2.08 8.13
CA ASP A 254 2.29 2.48 7.96
C ASP A 254 2.54 3.93 8.42
N THR A 255 3.79 4.30 8.55
CA THR A 255 4.21 5.63 9.00
C THR A 255 4.57 6.58 7.86
N ALA A 256 4.37 6.16 6.61
CA ALA A 256 4.74 6.93 5.43
C ALA A 256 4.04 8.30 5.42
N LEU A 257 4.81 9.34 5.12
CA LEU A 257 4.37 10.76 5.09
C LEU A 257 3.67 11.26 6.37
N GLY A 258 3.71 10.47 7.44
CA GLY A 258 3.09 10.78 8.72
C GLY A 258 3.91 11.69 9.64
N TRP A 259 4.74 12.58 9.10
CA TRP A 259 5.72 13.41 9.82
C TRP A 259 5.09 14.55 10.63
N HIS A 260 3.93 14.30 11.21
CA HIS A 260 3.18 15.24 12.04
C HIS A 260 2.72 14.55 13.32
N LYS A 261 3.32 14.95 14.45
CA LYS A 261 3.08 14.29 15.74
C LYS A 261 1.60 14.16 16.11
N PRO A 262 0.72 15.19 15.98
CA PRO A 262 -0.71 15.03 16.25
C PRO A 262 -1.39 13.96 15.39
N ALA A 263 -1.02 13.80 14.12
CA ALA A 263 -1.56 12.75 13.26
C ALA A 263 -1.08 11.37 13.71
N PHE A 264 0.22 11.24 14.04
CA PHE A 264 0.77 10.02 14.59
C PHE A 264 0.11 9.63 15.91
N ASP A 265 -0.05 10.58 16.85
CA ASP A 265 -0.70 10.34 18.15
C ASP A 265 -2.15 9.89 17.96
N CYS A 266 -2.88 10.50 17.03
CA CYS A 266 -4.24 10.11 16.68
C CYS A 266 -4.30 8.66 16.18
N ALA A 267 -3.42 8.27 15.25
CA ALA A 267 -3.33 6.91 14.74
C ALA A 267 -2.93 5.92 15.84
N ALA A 268 -1.88 6.24 16.60
CA ALA A 268 -1.38 5.39 17.68
C ALA A 268 -2.42 5.21 18.81
N SER A 269 -3.21 6.23 19.12
CA SER A 269 -4.28 6.12 20.11
C SER A 269 -5.43 5.21 19.67
N LEU A 270 -5.62 5.06 18.36
CA LEU A 270 -6.68 4.24 17.80
C LEU A 270 -6.29 2.76 17.67
N VAL A 271 -5.13 2.49 17.07
CA VAL A 271 -4.72 1.12 16.74
C VAL A 271 -3.65 0.56 17.69
N GLY A 272 -3.04 1.40 18.52
CA GLY A 272 -1.89 1.02 19.35
C GLY A 272 -0.57 0.98 18.57
N ILE A 273 0.53 1.11 19.31
CA ILE A 273 1.89 1.01 18.73
C ILE A 273 2.13 -0.36 18.07
N GLU A 274 1.47 -1.39 18.56
CA GLU A 274 1.55 -2.76 18.09
C GLU A 274 1.02 -2.97 16.67
N HIS A 275 0.31 -1.98 16.13
CA HIS A 275 -0.29 -2.02 14.78
C HIS A 275 0.27 -0.94 13.85
N LEU A 276 1.34 -0.26 14.27
CA LEU A 276 2.08 0.65 13.38
C LEU A 276 3.28 -0.08 12.78
N VAL A 277 3.49 0.09 11.47
CA VAL A 277 4.65 -0.45 10.75
C VAL A 277 5.43 0.67 10.08
N TYR A 278 6.74 0.53 9.99
CA TYR A 278 7.58 1.52 9.33
C TYR A 278 7.29 1.55 7.83
N GLY A 279 7.10 2.73 7.27
CA GLY A 279 6.96 2.99 5.84
C GLY A 279 7.55 4.36 5.52
N SER A 280 8.33 4.47 4.45
CA SER A 280 8.95 5.73 4.03
C SER A 280 8.23 6.42 2.87
N ASP A 281 7.46 5.69 2.07
CA ASP A 281 6.95 6.11 0.76
C ASP A 281 8.09 6.45 -0.22
N TYR A 282 9.12 5.60 -0.23
CA TYR A 282 10.22 5.75 -1.17
C TYR A 282 9.73 5.53 -2.59
N PHE A 283 9.81 6.55 -3.43
CA PHE A 283 9.43 6.48 -4.84
C PHE A 283 10.37 7.29 -5.76
N MET A 284 11.21 8.16 -5.19
CA MET A 284 12.21 8.97 -5.90
C MET A 284 13.61 8.46 -5.58
N LEU A 285 14.60 8.88 -6.37
CA LEU A 285 16.01 8.57 -6.09
C LEU A 285 16.49 9.30 -4.84
N GLY A 286 17.31 8.60 -4.05
CA GLY A 286 17.91 9.12 -2.82
C GLY A 286 17.15 8.76 -1.54
N SER A 287 17.86 8.81 -0.43
CA SER A 287 17.37 8.36 0.89
C SER A 287 16.54 9.40 1.67
N GLU A 288 16.10 10.49 1.02
CA GLU A 288 15.49 11.63 1.74
C GLU A 288 14.21 11.22 2.51
N PHE A 289 13.31 10.46 1.90
CA PHE A 289 12.06 10.02 2.53
C PHE A 289 12.31 9.09 3.72
N MET A 290 13.26 8.16 3.58
CA MET A 290 13.70 7.29 4.67
C MET A 290 14.28 8.12 5.82
N ASN A 291 15.16 9.09 5.51
CA ASN A 291 15.79 9.94 6.51
C ASN A 291 14.78 10.84 7.24
N ARG A 292 13.78 11.39 6.53
CA ARG A 292 12.70 12.17 7.15
C ARG A 292 11.84 11.31 8.08
N THR A 293 11.46 10.10 7.65
CA THR A 293 10.69 9.17 8.48
C THR A 293 11.49 8.75 9.71
N ASN A 294 12.78 8.43 9.54
CA ASN A 294 13.67 8.13 10.67
C ASN A 294 13.76 9.29 11.66
N ALA A 295 14.05 10.51 11.18
CA ALA A 295 14.17 11.69 12.02
C ALA A 295 12.87 11.97 12.78
N PHE A 296 11.74 11.82 12.12
CA PHE A 296 10.43 11.99 12.74
C PHE A 296 10.22 10.97 13.87
N LEU A 297 10.38 9.66 13.60
CA LEU A 297 10.18 8.61 14.60
C LEU A 297 11.18 8.75 15.77
N GLU A 298 12.42 9.15 15.50
CA GLU A 298 13.41 9.41 16.57
C GLU A 298 13.04 10.63 17.42
N SER A 299 12.37 11.63 16.87
CA SER A 299 11.90 12.81 17.61
C SER A 299 10.74 12.54 18.56
N LEU A 300 10.04 11.40 18.39
CA LEU A 300 8.90 11.05 19.23
C LEU A 300 9.38 10.50 20.60
N SER A 301 8.64 10.88 21.65
CA SER A 301 8.87 10.39 23.03
C SER A 301 8.38 8.93 23.22
N LEU A 302 8.81 8.04 22.31
CA LEU A 302 8.54 6.62 22.39
C LEU A 302 9.67 5.87 23.10
N SER A 303 9.33 4.79 23.82
CA SER A 303 10.32 3.90 24.36
C SER A 303 11.14 3.24 23.24
N LYS A 304 12.37 2.80 23.54
CA LYS A 304 13.18 2.03 22.59
C LYS A 304 12.42 0.79 22.08
N SER A 305 11.74 0.10 22.97
CA SER A 305 10.93 -1.08 22.63
C SER A 305 9.79 -0.73 21.66
N ASP A 306 9.12 0.41 21.86
CA ASP A 306 8.04 0.81 20.94
C ASP A 306 8.55 1.21 19.56
N LYS A 307 9.71 1.89 19.50
CA LYS A 307 10.38 2.15 18.21
C LYS A 307 10.79 0.85 17.51
N GLU A 308 11.33 -0.13 18.23
CA GLU A 308 11.69 -1.45 17.68
C GLU A 308 10.46 -2.20 17.15
N LYS A 309 9.30 -2.09 17.83
CA LYS A 309 8.03 -2.65 17.31
C LYS A 309 7.68 -2.03 15.96
N ILE A 310 7.68 -0.70 15.86
CA ILE A 310 7.36 0.01 14.61
C ILE A 310 8.36 -0.35 13.52
N TYR A 311 9.66 -0.32 13.80
CA TYR A 311 10.70 -0.57 12.81
C TYR A 311 10.65 -1.97 12.20
N SER A 312 10.33 -3.01 12.99
CA SER A 312 10.29 -4.39 12.47
C SER A 312 9.41 -5.34 13.27
N GLY A 313 9.32 -5.18 14.59
CA GLY A 313 8.69 -6.16 15.47
C GLY A 313 7.24 -6.48 15.07
N ASN A 314 6.46 -5.46 14.73
CA ASN A 314 5.06 -5.65 14.31
C ASN A 314 4.96 -6.36 12.96
N ALA A 315 5.82 -5.99 12.01
CA ALA A 315 5.92 -6.62 10.71
C ALA A 315 6.21 -8.12 10.80
N LEU A 316 7.19 -8.48 11.63
CA LEU A 316 7.62 -9.87 11.82
C LEU A 316 6.54 -10.77 12.43
N ARG A 317 5.47 -10.21 13.01
CA ARG A 317 4.34 -10.99 13.57
C ARG A 317 3.50 -11.67 12.49
N PHE A 318 3.45 -11.12 11.30
CA PHE A 318 2.61 -11.62 10.22
C PHE A 318 3.35 -11.84 8.89
N LEU A 319 4.54 -11.26 8.71
CA LEU A 319 5.39 -11.61 7.58
C LEU A 319 6.13 -12.91 7.85
N LYS A 320 6.11 -13.79 6.87
CA LYS A 320 6.94 -15.01 6.85
C LYS A 320 8.27 -14.64 6.17
N LEU A 321 9.17 -13.98 6.93
CA LEU A 321 10.51 -13.60 6.45
C LEU A 321 11.51 -14.72 6.66
#